data_8d2289fd5deed9b4ac46dab18e1ec905
#
_entry.id   8d2289fd5deed9b4ac46dab18e1ec905
#
_cell.length_a   1.000
_cell.length_b   1.000
_cell.length_c   1.000
_cell.angle_alpha   90.00
_cell.angle_beta   90.00
_cell.angle_gamma   90.00
#
_symmetry.space_group_name_H-M   'P 1'
#
loop_
_entity.id
_entity.type
_entity.pdbx_description
1 polymer ?
#
loop_
_entity_poly.entity_id
_entity_poly.type
_entity_poly.pdbx_seq_one_letter_code
_entity_poly.pdbx_strand_id
1 'polypeptide(L)'
;MIVEVGDFNRFSSAQNFASYLGLVPGENSSGEDQHRLGITKAGNRHLRTLLTEAAQSYTRGQIGYKSKALKARQEDCSADVIAYADKANERLRRRYYTLVLGKHKKHNVAKTAVSRELACFIWGMMTGSFA
;
A
#
# COMPACT_ATOMS: atom_id res chain seq x y z
N MET A 1 -1.97 -8.55 -8.77
CA MET A 1 -2.94 -7.96 -7.82
C MET A 1 -4.28 -7.64 -8.45
N ILE A 2 -4.31 -6.97 -9.59
CA ILE A 2 -5.59 -6.58 -10.23
C ILE A 2 -6.48 -7.79 -10.52
N VAL A 3 -5.88 -8.87 -11.03
CA VAL A 3 -6.63 -10.09 -11.36
C VAL A 3 -7.25 -10.73 -10.11
N GLU A 4 -6.55 -10.68 -8.98
CA GLU A 4 -6.99 -11.32 -7.74
C GLU A 4 -8.05 -10.50 -7.01
N VAL A 5 -7.94 -9.18 -7.04
CA VAL A 5 -8.91 -8.28 -6.39
C VAL A 5 -10.16 -8.12 -7.24
N GLY A 6 -10.00 -8.07 -8.55
CA GLY A 6 -11.09 -7.78 -9.48
C GLY A 6 -11.41 -6.30 -9.50
N ASP A 7 -12.63 -5.93 -9.11
CA ASP A 7 -13.07 -4.54 -9.11
C ASP A 7 -12.76 -3.87 -7.77
N PHE A 8 -11.86 -2.88 -7.79
CA PHE A 8 -11.52 -2.11 -6.59
C PHE A 8 -12.68 -1.27 -6.07
N ASN A 9 -13.65 -0.95 -6.92
CA ASN A 9 -14.81 -0.15 -6.52
C ASN A 9 -15.79 -0.90 -5.59
N ARG A 10 -15.63 -2.21 -5.43
CA ARG A 10 -16.45 -2.96 -4.47
C ARG A 10 -16.13 -2.61 -3.02
N PHE A 11 -15.01 -1.92 -2.78
CA PHE A 11 -14.66 -1.42 -1.45
C PHE A 11 -15.07 0.05 -1.35
N SER A 12 -15.79 0.40 -0.30
CA SER A 12 -16.31 1.74 -0.12
C SER A 12 -15.25 2.76 0.28
N SER A 13 -14.10 2.29 0.77
CA SER A 13 -13.00 3.16 1.20
C SER A 13 -11.67 2.43 1.13
N ALA A 14 -10.57 3.20 1.16
CA ALA A 14 -9.23 2.65 1.21
C ALA A 14 -9.04 1.79 2.47
N GLN A 15 -9.62 2.20 3.60
CA GLN A 15 -9.53 1.43 4.84
C GLN A 15 -10.22 0.08 4.73
N ASN A 16 -11.34 0.02 4.03
CA ASN A 16 -12.02 -1.26 3.80
C ASN A 16 -11.18 -2.20 2.96
N PHE A 17 -10.49 -1.66 1.96
CA PHE A 17 -9.56 -2.45 1.17
C PHE A 17 -8.39 -2.96 2.02
N ALA A 18 -7.81 -2.11 2.87
CA ALA A 18 -6.73 -2.50 3.75
C ALA A 18 -7.17 -3.57 4.76
N SER A 19 -8.39 -3.45 5.30
CA SER A 19 -8.96 -4.43 6.20
C SER A 19 -9.15 -5.79 5.52
N TYR A 20 -9.62 -5.75 4.29
CA TYR A 20 -9.77 -6.95 3.47
C TYR A 20 -8.45 -7.70 3.31
N LEU A 21 -7.34 -6.97 3.22
CA LEU A 21 -6.01 -7.55 3.13
C LEU A 21 -5.42 -7.94 4.49
N GLY A 22 -6.10 -7.61 5.58
CA GLY A 22 -5.60 -7.90 6.92
C GLY A 22 -4.46 -7.02 7.38
N LEU A 23 -4.39 -5.81 6.86
CA LEU A 23 -3.28 -4.88 7.14
C LEU A 23 -3.64 -3.78 8.14
N VAL A 24 -4.74 -3.94 8.89
CA VAL A 24 -5.16 -2.96 9.89
C VAL A 24 -4.50 -3.30 11.23
N PRO A 25 -3.72 -2.37 11.83
CA PRO A 25 -3.04 -2.64 13.10
C PRO A 25 -4.03 -2.84 14.24
N GLY A 26 -3.70 -3.76 15.15
CA GLY A 26 -4.52 -4.03 16.33
C GLY A 26 -5.85 -4.67 16.01
N GLU A 27 -6.07 -5.05 14.79
CA GLU A 27 -7.30 -5.68 14.37
C GLU A 27 -7.28 -7.14 14.78
N ASN A 28 -8.18 -7.50 15.66
CA ASN A 28 -8.51 -8.91 15.91
C ASN A 28 -9.61 -9.29 14.93
N SER A 29 -9.39 -9.01 13.67
CA SER A 29 -10.39 -9.34 12.66
C SER A 29 -10.62 -10.82 12.71
N SER A 30 -11.82 -11.15 13.15
CA SER A 30 -12.27 -12.53 13.09
C SER A 30 -12.25 -12.95 11.63
N GLY A 31 -12.00 -14.23 11.40
CA GLY A 31 -12.11 -14.77 10.07
C GLY A 31 -13.47 -14.51 9.42
N GLU A 32 -14.46 -14.15 10.23
CA GLU A 32 -15.80 -13.84 9.76
C GLU A 32 -15.85 -12.63 8.83
N ASP A 33 -15.09 -11.58 9.12
CA ASP A 33 -15.07 -10.40 8.27
C ASP A 33 -14.48 -10.71 6.91
N GLN A 34 -13.49 -11.58 6.86
CA GLN A 34 -12.89 -12.02 5.60
C GLN A 34 -13.87 -12.89 4.80
N HIS A 35 -14.63 -13.73 5.47
CA HIS A 35 -15.65 -14.55 4.82
C HIS A 35 -16.75 -13.71 4.17
N ARG A 36 -17.16 -12.64 4.83
CA ARG A 36 -18.18 -11.73 4.31
C ARG A 36 -17.76 -11.07 3.02
N LEU A 37 -16.46 -10.87 2.82
CA LEU A 37 -15.94 -10.26 1.60
C LEU A 37 -15.68 -11.28 0.49
N GLY A 38 -15.93 -12.57 0.76
CA GLY A 38 -15.83 -13.61 -0.25
C GLY A 38 -14.44 -13.95 -0.72
N ILE A 39 -13.42 -13.59 0.06
CA ILE A 39 -12.05 -13.87 -0.31
C ILE A 39 -11.53 -15.09 0.45
N THR A 40 -10.72 -15.91 -0.21
CA THR A 40 -10.06 -17.03 0.43
C THR A 40 -8.85 -16.56 1.24
N LYS A 41 -8.52 -17.29 2.31
CA LYS A 41 -7.32 -17.01 3.10
C LYS A 41 -6.05 -17.03 2.25
N ALA A 42 -5.98 -17.96 1.29
CA ALA A 42 -4.80 -18.10 0.43
C ALA A 42 -4.61 -16.87 -0.45
N GLY A 43 -5.69 -16.38 -1.08
CA GLY A 43 -5.64 -15.18 -1.92
C GLY A 43 -5.30 -13.95 -1.12
N ASN A 44 -5.89 -13.81 0.05
CA ASN A 44 -5.60 -12.69 0.95
C ASN A 44 -4.13 -12.68 1.39
N ARG A 45 -3.60 -13.85 1.74
CA ARG A 45 -2.20 -14.00 2.13
C ARG A 45 -1.26 -13.63 0.98
N HIS A 46 -1.59 -14.07 -0.23
CA HIS A 46 -0.79 -13.77 -1.41
C HIS A 46 -0.71 -12.26 -1.66
N LEU A 47 -1.85 -11.58 -1.60
CA LEU A 47 -1.90 -10.12 -1.76
C LEU A 47 -1.10 -9.40 -0.69
N ARG A 48 -1.19 -9.83 0.57
CA ARG A 48 -0.40 -9.26 1.65
C ARG A 48 1.09 -9.42 1.40
N THR A 49 1.50 -10.61 0.94
CA THR A 49 2.90 -10.89 0.64
C THR A 49 3.40 -9.96 -0.45
N LEU A 50 2.64 -9.78 -1.52
CA LEU A 50 3.00 -8.88 -2.62
C LEU A 50 3.17 -7.45 -2.13
N LEU A 51 2.23 -6.96 -1.31
CA LEU A 51 2.29 -5.60 -0.77
C LEU A 51 3.46 -5.43 0.18
N THR A 52 3.73 -6.42 1.01
CA THR A 52 4.86 -6.37 1.94
C THR A 52 6.19 -6.33 1.19
N GLU A 53 6.31 -7.11 0.13
CA GLU A 53 7.50 -7.09 -0.72
C GLU A 53 7.66 -5.75 -1.43
N ALA A 54 6.57 -5.20 -1.95
CA ALA A 54 6.60 -3.88 -2.59
C ALA A 54 6.96 -2.79 -1.60
N ALA A 55 6.47 -2.89 -0.36
CA ALA A 55 6.76 -1.92 0.70
C ALA A 55 8.24 -1.91 1.07
N GLN A 56 8.95 -3.00 0.85
CA GLN A 56 10.37 -3.08 1.16
C GLN A 56 11.18 -1.99 0.47
N SER A 57 10.79 -1.58 -0.73
CA SER A 57 11.50 -0.54 -1.47
C SER A 57 11.41 0.83 -0.79
N TYR A 58 10.43 1.05 0.09
CA TYR A 58 10.24 2.31 0.81
C TYR A 58 10.96 2.32 2.16
N THR A 59 11.63 1.23 2.54
CA THR A 59 12.37 1.15 3.79
C THR A 59 13.81 1.63 3.65
N ARG A 60 14.19 2.07 2.46
CA ARG A 60 15.54 2.53 2.15
C ARG A 60 15.48 3.63 1.10
N GLY A 61 16.58 4.31 0.92
CA GLY A 61 16.68 5.37 -0.06
C GLY A 61 16.33 6.74 0.51
N GLN A 62 16.55 7.75 -0.27
CA GLN A 62 16.34 9.13 0.12
C GLN A 62 14.93 9.58 -0.21
N ILE A 63 14.31 10.30 0.72
CA ILE A 63 12.96 10.84 0.53
C ILE A 63 12.97 11.80 -0.64
N GLY A 64 12.04 11.59 -1.58
CA GLY A 64 11.88 12.44 -2.75
C GLY A 64 12.81 12.13 -3.91
N TYR A 65 13.78 11.24 -3.72
CA TYR A 65 14.70 10.87 -4.80
C TYR A 65 14.01 9.96 -5.81
N LYS A 66 14.24 10.24 -7.10
CA LYS A 66 13.73 9.40 -8.18
C LYS A 66 14.91 8.91 -9.02
N SER A 67 15.01 7.58 -9.17
CA SER A 67 16.04 6.98 -9.99
C SER A 67 15.77 7.22 -11.49
N LYS A 68 16.80 7.04 -12.31
CA LYS A 68 16.65 7.12 -13.76
C LYS A 68 15.61 6.13 -14.27
N ALA A 69 15.62 4.92 -13.72
CA ALA A 69 14.67 3.88 -14.10
C ALA A 69 13.23 4.29 -13.79
N LEU A 70 13.01 4.89 -12.63
CA LEU A 70 11.68 5.37 -12.25
C LEU A 70 11.22 6.50 -13.18
N LYS A 71 12.10 7.47 -13.45
CA LYS A 71 11.78 8.57 -14.36
C LYS A 71 11.42 8.07 -15.74
N ALA A 72 12.15 7.08 -16.23
CA ALA A 72 11.87 6.48 -17.54
C ALA A 72 10.50 5.82 -17.58
N ARG A 73 10.13 5.11 -16.50
CA ARG A 73 8.82 4.46 -16.40
C ARG A 73 7.67 5.47 -16.33
N GLN A 74 7.94 6.67 -15.83
CA GLN A 74 6.91 7.72 -15.69
C GLN A 74 6.72 8.55 -16.96
N GLU A 75 7.60 8.45 -17.95
CA GLU A 75 7.55 9.29 -19.14
C GLU A 75 6.21 9.23 -19.88
N ASP A 76 5.61 8.03 -19.97
CA ASP A 76 4.37 7.81 -20.69
C ASP A 76 3.13 7.93 -19.81
N CYS A 77 3.31 8.32 -18.55
CA CYS A 77 2.19 8.46 -17.61
C CYS A 77 1.64 9.88 -17.64
N SER A 78 0.35 10.03 -17.30
CA SER A 78 -0.25 11.34 -17.19
C SER A 78 0.35 12.11 -16.00
N ALA A 79 0.28 13.45 -16.07
CA ALA A 79 0.80 14.30 -15.00
C ALA A 79 0.13 13.99 -13.65
N ASP A 80 -1.18 13.72 -13.66
CA ASP A 80 -1.93 13.40 -12.45
C ASP A 80 -1.44 12.10 -11.80
N VAL A 81 -1.21 11.07 -12.59
CA VAL A 81 -0.71 9.79 -12.12
C VAL A 81 0.71 9.94 -11.55
N ILE A 82 1.56 10.69 -12.25
CA ILE A 82 2.92 10.94 -11.77
C ILE A 82 2.91 11.67 -10.43
N ALA A 83 2.11 12.74 -10.33
CA ALA A 83 2.01 13.52 -9.10
C ALA A 83 1.53 12.65 -7.94
N TYR A 84 0.52 11.82 -8.17
CA TYR A 84 0.00 10.92 -7.16
C TYR A 84 1.04 9.90 -6.70
N ALA A 85 1.73 9.29 -7.66
CA ALA A 85 2.77 8.30 -7.38
C ALA A 85 3.95 8.92 -6.62
N ASP A 86 4.35 10.13 -6.98
CA ASP A 86 5.44 10.85 -6.31
C ASP A 86 5.05 11.19 -4.87
N LYS A 87 3.82 11.61 -4.66
CA LYS A 87 3.29 11.89 -3.32
C LYS A 87 3.30 10.64 -2.47
N ALA A 88 2.87 9.51 -3.03
CA ALA A 88 2.87 8.24 -2.33
C ALA A 88 4.30 7.81 -1.97
N ASN A 89 5.22 7.90 -2.92
CA ASN A 89 6.62 7.54 -2.73
C ASN A 89 7.25 8.32 -1.58
N GLU A 90 7.06 9.64 -1.58
CA GLU A 90 7.59 10.51 -0.54
C GLU A 90 6.96 10.20 0.81
N ARG A 91 5.63 10.09 0.86
CA ARG A 91 4.91 9.84 2.11
C ARG A 91 5.27 8.50 2.72
N LEU A 92 5.37 7.45 1.92
CA LEU A 92 5.66 6.10 2.42
C LEU A 92 7.07 6.02 3.02
N ARG A 93 8.07 6.59 2.34
CA ARG A 93 9.42 6.64 2.89
C ARG A 93 9.50 7.47 4.15
N ARG A 94 8.84 8.61 4.17
CA ARG A 94 8.80 9.48 5.35
C ARG A 94 8.14 8.77 6.52
N ARG A 95 7.06 8.05 6.25
CA ARG A 95 6.37 7.26 7.28
C ARG A 95 7.29 6.21 7.88
N TYR A 96 8.01 5.49 7.04
CA TYR A 96 8.95 4.47 7.53
C TYR A 96 10.00 5.08 8.45
N TYR A 97 10.67 6.14 8.00
CA TYR A 97 11.72 6.76 8.80
C TYR A 97 11.19 7.40 10.09
N THR A 98 10.01 7.98 10.04
CA THR A 98 9.37 8.51 11.25
C THR A 98 9.14 7.41 12.27
N LEU A 99 8.69 6.25 11.85
CA LEU A 99 8.42 5.14 12.75
C LEU A 99 9.71 4.54 13.31
N VAL A 100 10.70 4.32 12.46
CA VAL A 100 11.95 3.66 12.87
C VAL A 100 12.87 4.62 13.64
N LEU A 101 13.11 5.80 13.12
CA LEU A 101 14.06 6.74 13.69
C LEU A 101 13.43 7.63 14.77
N GLY A 102 12.17 8.05 14.55
CA GLY A 102 11.50 8.93 15.49
C GLY A 102 10.82 8.21 16.64
N LYS A 103 10.13 7.12 16.36
CA LYS A 103 9.36 6.37 17.36
C LYS A 103 10.01 5.06 17.78
N HIS A 104 11.20 4.78 17.27
CA HIS A 104 11.99 3.57 17.60
C HIS A 104 11.19 2.26 17.39
N LYS A 105 10.34 2.23 16.38
CA LYS A 105 9.59 1.00 16.05
C LYS A 105 10.50 0.03 15.33
N LYS A 106 10.21 -1.27 15.48
CA LYS A 106 10.96 -2.31 14.80
C LYS A 106 10.70 -2.25 13.29
N HIS A 107 11.67 -2.69 12.50
CA HIS A 107 11.58 -2.71 11.05
C HIS A 107 10.29 -3.36 10.55
N ASN A 108 9.95 -4.54 11.07
CA ASN A 108 8.76 -5.27 10.60
C ASN A 108 7.46 -4.53 10.93
N VAL A 109 7.40 -3.87 12.08
CA VAL A 109 6.23 -3.06 12.47
C VAL A 109 6.07 -1.88 11.52
N ALA A 110 7.18 -1.17 11.25
CA ALA A 110 7.18 -0.04 10.34
C ALA A 110 6.83 -0.46 8.91
N LYS A 111 7.38 -1.59 8.46
CA LYS A 111 7.10 -2.11 7.12
C LYS A 111 5.64 -2.50 6.96
N THR A 112 5.01 -3.07 7.99
CA THR A 112 3.58 -3.39 7.96
C THR A 112 2.73 -2.12 7.85
N ALA A 113 3.07 -1.07 8.59
CA ALA A 113 2.38 0.21 8.49
C ALA A 113 2.50 0.82 7.10
N VAL A 114 3.69 0.74 6.50
CA VAL A 114 3.92 1.21 5.13
C VAL A 114 3.11 0.39 4.13
N SER A 115 3.06 -0.93 4.31
CA SER A 115 2.26 -1.82 3.44
C SER A 115 0.79 -1.42 3.45
N ARG A 116 0.26 -1.09 4.62
CA ARG A 116 -1.13 -0.64 4.75
C ARG A 116 -1.38 0.66 4.01
N GLU A 117 -0.49 1.64 4.17
CA GLU A 117 -0.64 2.90 3.47
C GLU A 117 -0.47 2.72 1.96
N LEU A 118 0.44 1.84 1.54
CA LEU A 118 0.60 1.51 0.13
C LEU A 118 -0.70 0.94 -0.45
N ALA A 119 -1.36 0.05 0.28
CA ALA A 119 -2.64 -0.50 -0.14
C ALA A 119 -3.68 0.60 -0.34
N CYS A 120 -3.71 1.59 0.57
CA CYS A 120 -4.62 2.72 0.45
C CYS A 120 -4.33 3.56 -0.79
N PHE A 121 -3.05 3.81 -1.10
CA PHE A 121 -2.69 4.54 -2.31
C PHE A 121 -3.05 3.77 -3.58
N ILE A 122 -2.87 2.45 -3.59
CA ILE A 122 -3.25 1.61 -4.73
C ILE A 122 -4.76 1.69 -4.94
N TRP A 123 -5.55 1.58 -3.87
CA TRP A 123 -7.00 1.71 -3.96
C TRP A 123 -7.40 3.07 -4.54
N GLY A 124 -6.76 4.14 -4.06
CA GLY A 124 -7.03 5.48 -4.57
C GLY A 124 -6.73 5.61 -6.06
N MET A 125 -5.62 5.06 -6.51
CA MET A 125 -5.25 5.09 -7.92
C MET A 125 -6.24 4.29 -8.77
N MET A 126 -6.58 3.08 -8.33
CA MET A 126 -7.44 2.18 -9.11
C MET A 126 -8.89 2.65 -9.16
N THR A 127 -9.32 3.45 -8.22
CA THR A 127 -10.68 4.03 -8.19
C THR A 127 -10.73 5.46 -8.73
N GLY A 128 -9.59 6.02 -9.14
CA GLY A 128 -9.51 7.38 -9.64
C GLY A 128 -9.57 8.46 -8.57
N SER A 129 -9.36 8.09 -7.31
CA SER A 129 -9.41 9.03 -6.17
C SER A 129 -8.02 9.60 -5.90
N PHE A 130 -7.61 10.60 -6.67
CA PHE A 130 -6.29 11.20 -6.57
C PHE A 130 -6.16 12.30 -5.53
N ALA A 131 -7.14 12.46 -4.71
CA ALA A 131 -7.15 13.52 -3.69
C ALA A 131 -6.16 13.28 -2.56
#